data_4edae291ce062ae858770614be7923af
#
_entry.id   4edae291ce062ae858770614be7923af
#
_cell.length_a   1.000
_cell.length_b   1.000
_cell.length_c   1.000
_cell.angle_alpha   90.00
_cell.angle_beta   90.00
_cell.angle_gamma   90.00
#
_symmetry.space_group_name_H-M   'P 1'
#
loop_
_entity.id
_entity.type
_entity.pdbx_description
1 polymer ?
#
loop_
_entity_poly.entity_id
_entity_poly.type
_entity_poly.pdbx_seq_one_letter_code
_entity_poly.pdbx_strand_id
1 'polypeptide(L)'
;PLDIWKKALENITPQVEACLRESGIKEGLLLCNAMHITASVFINDDERGLHKDYDAWLERLAPHEPVGQYRHNDTGEDNADAHMKRQIMGREVVVAITDGRLDFGRWEQIFYGEFDGRRRKRVLVKVIGE
;
A
#
# COMPACT_ATOMS: atom_id res chain seq x y z
N PRO A 1 5.47 3.15 11.91
CA PRO A 1 4.14 3.56 11.49
C PRO A 1 4.17 4.73 10.52
N LEU A 2 3.25 4.75 9.59
CA LEU A 2 3.06 5.88 8.70
C LEU A 2 1.90 6.72 9.22
N ASP A 3 2.11 8.03 9.33
CA ASP A 3 1.09 8.98 9.77
C ASP A 3 0.53 9.73 8.56
N ILE A 4 -0.36 9.07 7.82
CA ILE A 4 -1.02 9.65 6.66
C ILE A 4 -2.47 9.94 7.02
N TRP A 5 -2.80 11.23 7.10
CA TRP A 5 -4.11 11.69 7.56
C TRP A 5 -5.06 12.06 6.43
N LYS A 6 -4.73 11.71 5.20
CA LYS A 6 -5.59 11.93 4.02
C LYS A 6 -5.38 10.80 3.03
N LYS A 7 -6.35 10.62 2.15
CA LYS A 7 -6.24 9.63 1.07
C LYS A 7 -5.06 10.00 0.17
N ALA A 8 -4.16 9.04 -0.06
CA ALA A 8 -2.94 9.27 -0.83
C ALA A 8 -2.29 7.97 -1.25
N LEU A 9 -1.45 8.07 -2.28
CA LEU A 9 -0.52 7.01 -2.68
C LEU A 9 0.89 7.51 -2.39
N GLU A 10 1.62 6.81 -1.54
CA GLU A 10 2.96 7.21 -1.10
C GLU A 10 4.00 6.18 -1.53
N ASN A 11 5.08 6.65 -2.17
CA ASN A 11 6.22 5.79 -2.46
C ASN A 11 6.99 5.54 -1.17
N ILE A 12 7.00 4.31 -0.70
CA ILE A 12 7.70 3.91 0.54
C ILE A 12 8.95 3.10 0.27
N THR A 13 9.38 3.01 -0.99
CA THR A 13 10.59 2.27 -1.35
C THR A 13 11.80 2.68 -0.52
N PRO A 14 12.08 3.99 -0.28
CA PRO A 14 13.24 4.38 0.53
C PRO A 14 13.21 3.83 1.95
N GLN A 15 12.03 3.83 2.59
CA GLN A 15 11.87 3.30 3.94
C GLN A 15 12.08 1.78 3.98
N VAL A 16 11.57 1.08 2.98
CA VAL A 16 11.72 -0.37 2.87
C VAL A 16 13.19 -0.73 2.61
N GLU A 17 13.86 0.00 1.75
CA GLU A 17 15.29 -0.18 1.50
C GLU A 17 16.12 0.05 2.76
N ALA A 18 15.74 1.03 3.58
CA ALA A 18 16.41 1.28 4.86
C ALA A 18 16.25 0.08 5.80
N CYS A 19 15.06 -0.52 5.89
CA CYS A 19 14.83 -1.73 6.68
C CYS A 19 15.70 -2.88 6.20
N LEU A 20 15.83 -3.05 4.89
CA LEU A 20 16.67 -4.09 4.30
C LEU A 20 18.13 -3.89 4.70
N ARG A 21 18.65 -2.68 4.55
CA ARG A 21 20.04 -2.37 4.94
C ARG A 21 20.28 -2.67 6.40
N GLU A 22 19.35 -2.26 7.26
CA GLU A 22 19.46 -2.48 8.71
C GLU A 22 19.50 -3.97 9.05
N SER A 23 18.78 -4.81 8.29
CA SER A 23 18.74 -6.25 8.52
C SER A 23 20.06 -6.96 8.20
N GLY A 24 20.86 -6.41 7.30
CA GLY A 24 22.09 -7.04 6.81
C GLY A 24 21.90 -8.25 5.92
N ILE A 25 20.67 -8.60 5.58
CA ILE A 25 20.36 -9.76 4.73
C ILE A 25 20.79 -9.48 3.28
N LYS A 26 21.46 -10.45 2.67
CA LYS A 26 21.96 -10.34 1.30
C LYS A 26 21.16 -11.17 0.31
N GLU A 27 20.63 -12.31 0.74
CA GLU A 27 19.85 -13.22 -0.10
C GLU A 27 18.63 -13.67 0.68
N GLY A 28 17.45 -13.50 0.09
CA GLY A 28 16.22 -13.91 0.76
C GLY A 28 14.98 -13.25 0.20
N LEU A 29 14.02 -13.02 1.07
CA LEU A 29 12.73 -12.42 0.74
C LEU A 29 12.41 -11.30 1.73
N LEU A 30 11.77 -10.26 1.23
CA LEU A 30 11.23 -9.18 2.04
C LEU A 30 9.73 -9.14 1.87
N LEU A 31 9.00 -9.13 2.98
CA LEU A 31 7.56 -8.91 3.02
C LEU A 31 7.31 -7.46 3.43
N CYS A 32 6.44 -6.77 2.70
CA CYS A 32 5.96 -5.44 3.08
C CYS A 32 4.43 -5.48 3.09
N ASN A 33 3.81 -5.24 4.24
CA ASN A 33 2.43 -5.56 4.49
C ASN A 33 1.69 -4.40 5.16
N ALA A 34 0.55 -3.98 4.54
CA ALA A 34 -0.34 -2.99 5.16
C ALA A 34 -1.17 -3.67 6.25
N MET A 35 -1.07 -3.15 7.46
CA MET A 35 -1.67 -3.75 8.66
C MET A 35 -3.02 -3.12 9.02
N HIS A 36 -3.77 -2.72 7.99
CA HIS A 36 -5.11 -2.17 8.18
C HIS A 36 -5.99 -2.50 6.97
N ILE A 37 -7.25 -2.75 7.23
CA ILE A 37 -8.22 -3.23 6.23
C ILE A 37 -8.67 -2.15 5.22
N THR A 38 -8.26 -0.90 5.41
CA THR A 38 -8.54 0.20 4.48
C THR A 38 -7.29 0.78 3.84
N ALA A 39 -6.17 0.08 3.96
CA ALA A 39 -4.89 0.49 3.39
C ALA A 39 -4.30 -0.65 2.57
N SER A 40 -3.38 -0.32 1.69
CA SER A 40 -2.79 -1.26 0.74
C SER A 40 -1.27 -1.05 0.62
N VAL A 41 -0.57 -2.11 0.27
CA VAL A 41 0.80 -2.04 -0.23
C VAL A 41 0.80 -2.71 -1.60
N PHE A 42 1.36 -2.04 -2.60
CA PHE A 42 1.41 -2.56 -3.96
C PHE A 42 2.69 -2.08 -4.66
N ILE A 43 3.00 -2.70 -5.78
CA ILE A 43 4.18 -2.36 -6.58
C ILE A 43 3.74 -1.91 -7.97
N ASN A 44 4.22 -0.75 -8.39
CA ASN A 44 4.08 -0.28 -9.75
C ASN A 44 5.03 0.90 -9.99
N ASP A 45 4.89 1.55 -11.14
CA ASP A 45 5.71 2.68 -11.53
C ASP A 45 5.36 3.94 -10.74
N ASP A 46 6.36 4.73 -10.43
CA ASP A 46 6.18 6.03 -9.78
C ASP A 46 6.07 7.13 -10.84
N GLU A 47 4.86 7.27 -11.38
CA GLU A 47 4.58 8.24 -12.44
C GLU A 47 3.28 8.96 -12.12
N ARG A 48 3.31 10.30 -12.17
CA ARG A 48 2.20 11.14 -11.71
C ARG A 48 0.89 10.87 -12.46
N GLY A 49 0.96 10.73 -13.77
CA GLY A 49 -0.23 10.46 -14.60
C GLY A 49 -0.87 9.14 -14.24
N LEU A 50 -0.04 8.11 -14.02
CA LEU A 50 -0.52 6.80 -13.62
C LEU A 50 -1.20 6.85 -12.25
N HIS A 51 -0.65 7.61 -11.29
CA HIS A 51 -1.26 7.77 -9.98
C HIS A 51 -2.63 8.43 -10.10
N LYS A 52 -2.78 9.43 -10.95
CA LYS A 52 -4.08 10.06 -11.22
C LYS A 52 -5.05 9.08 -11.87
N ASP A 53 -4.56 8.23 -12.75
CA ASP A 53 -5.37 7.19 -13.39
C ASP A 53 -5.86 6.17 -12.35
N TYR A 54 -5.02 5.77 -11.41
CA TYR A 54 -5.43 4.90 -10.30
C TYR A 54 -6.53 5.53 -9.46
N ASP A 55 -6.39 6.79 -9.09
CA ASP A 55 -7.38 7.49 -8.28
C ASP A 55 -8.73 7.53 -9.01
N ALA A 56 -8.74 7.89 -10.28
CA ALA A 56 -9.95 7.93 -11.08
C ALA A 56 -10.58 6.55 -11.26
N TRP A 57 -9.75 5.56 -11.53
CA TRP A 57 -10.20 4.18 -11.73
C TRP A 57 -10.82 3.59 -10.46
N LEU A 58 -10.17 3.78 -9.32
CA LEU A 58 -10.65 3.29 -8.03
C LEU A 58 -11.96 3.98 -7.65
N GLU A 59 -12.09 5.29 -7.92
CA GLU A 59 -13.34 6.02 -7.67
C GLU A 59 -14.48 5.54 -8.56
N ARG A 60 -14.19 5.15 -9.79
CA ARG A 60 -15.24 4.57 -10.68
C ARG A 60 -15.67 3.19 -10.19
N LEU A 61 -14.74 2.37 -9.68
CA LEU A 61 -15.05 1.02 -9.23
C LEU A 61 -15.74 1.01 -7.87
N ALA A 62 -15.35 1.89 -6.98
CA ALA A 62 -15.89 1.98 -5.63
C ALA A 62 -16.02 3.46 -5.23
N PRO A 63 -17.02 4.17 -5.76
CA PRO A 63 -17.18 5.59 -5.45
C PRO A 63 -17.48 5.82 -3.98
N HIS A 64 -16.88 6.85 -3.40
CA HIS A 64 -17.13 7.20 -2.01
C HIS A 64 -18.57 7.69 -1.81
N GLU A 65 -19.04 8.54 -2.71
CA GLU A 65 -20.40 9.09 -2.66
C GLU A 65 -21.32 8.37 -3.64
N PRO A 66 -22.61 8.19 -3.31
CA PRO A 66 -23.22 8.47 -2.03
C PRO A 66 -22.83 7.44 -0.97
N VAL A 67 -22.53 7.90 0.24
CA VAL A 67 -22.10 7.04 1.35
C VAL A 67 -23.13 5.95 1.66
N GLY A 68 -24.41 6.27 1.55
CA GLY A 68 -25.50 5.35 1.85
C GLY A 68 -25.71 4.22 0.84
N GLN A 69 -24.95 4.19 -0.24
CA GLN A 69 -25.07 3.09 -1.22
C GLN A 69 -24.52 1.76 -0.71
N TYR A 70 -23.71 1.80 0.33
CA TYR A 70 -23.04 0.61 0.87
C TYR A 70 -23.69 0.12 2.16
N ARG A 71 -23.92 -1.17 2.26
CA ARG A 71 -24.51 -1.78 3.47
C ARG A 71 -23.56 -1.69 4.67
N HIS A 72 -22.27 -1.74 4.47
CA HIS A 72 -21.28 -1.55 5.53
C HIS A 72 -21.47 -0.21 6.23
N ASN A 73 -21.84 0.83 5.48
CA ASN A 73 -22.05 2.17 6.03
C ASN A 73 -23.34 2.32 6.82
N ASP A 74 -24.25 1.32 6.78
CA ASP A 74 -25.46 1.30 7.58
C ASP A 74 -25.16 1.25 9.08
N THR A 75 -23.94 0.83 9.46
CA THR A 75 -23.51 0.74 10.87
C THR A 75 -22.98 2.08 11.42
N GLY A 76 -23.13 3.17 10.68
CA GLY A 76 -22.57 4.48 11.06
C GLY A 76 -21.18 4.75 10.49
N GLU A 77 -20.63 3.81 9.72
CA GLU A 77 -19.35 3.98 9.05
C GLU A 77 -19.54 4.71 7.71
N ASP A 78 -18.44 5.21 7.15
CA ASP A 78 -18.45 5.90 5.85
C ASP A 78 -17.28 5.45 4.95
N ASN A 79 -16.69 4.30 5.25
CA ASN A 79 -15.44 3.85 4.66
C ASN A 79 -15.54 2.54 3.85
N ALA A 80 -16.75 2.15 3.44
CA ALA A 80 -16.94 0.91 2.67
C ALA A 80 -16.11 0.93 1.38
N ASP A 81 -16.05 2.07 0.70
CA ASP A 81 -15.26 2.22 -0.51
C ASP A 81 -13.76 1.99 -0.27
N ALA A 82 -13.26 2.42 0.89
CA ALA A 82 -11.86 2.21 1.27
C ALA A 82 -11.53 0.73 1.43
N HIS A 83 -12.44 -0.05 2.02
CA HIS A 83 -12.29 -1.51 2.12
C HIS A 83 -12.22 -2.16 0.74
N MET A 84 -13.06 -1.70 -0.19
CA MET A 84 -13.11 -2.24 -1.54
C MET A 84 -11.86 -1.88 -2.35
N LYS A 85 -11.41 -0.64 -2.25
CA LYS A 85 -10.18 -0.19 -2.91
C LYS A 85 -8.98 -0.99 -2.42
N ARG A 86 -8.88 -1.20 -1.11
CA ARG A 86 -7.84 -2.03 -0.52
C ARG A 86 -7.92 -3.48 -1.02
N GLN A 87 -9.13 -4.01 -1.15
CA GLN A 87 -9.32 -5.39 -1.62
C GLN A 87 -8.77 -5.58 -3.04
N ILE A 88 -8.97 -4.57 -3.89
CA ILE A 88 -8.46 -4.59 -5.27
C ILE A 88 -6.95 -4.39 -5.32
N MET A 89 -6.44 -3.42 -4.58
CA MET A 89 -5.03 -3.03 -4.64
C MET A 89 -4.10 -3.98 -3.88
N GLY A 90 -4.64 -4.71 -2.92
CA GLY A 90 -3.89 -5.74 -2.22
C GLY A 90 -3.38 -5.34 -0.85
N ARG A 91 -3.02 -6.34 -0.06
CA ARG A 91 -2.58 -6.21 1.32
C ARG A 91 -1.06 -6.11 1.44
N GLU A 92 -0.32 -6.92 0.69
CA GLU A 92 1.12 -7.07 0.84
C GLU A 92 1.81 -7.35 -0.48
N VAL A 93 3.12 -7.13 -0.46
CA VAL A 93 4.02 -7.53 -1.54
C VAL A 93 5.18 -8.31 -0.97
N VAL A 94 5.73 -9.21 -1.78
CA VAL A 94 6.96 -9.94 -1.48
C VAL A 94 7.96 -9.61 -2.57
N VAL A 95 9.17 -9.21 -2.17
CA VAL A 95 10.25 -8.85 -3.09
C VAL A 95 11.46 -9.72 -2.77
N ALA A 96 12.05 -10.29 -3.79
CA ALA A 96 13.31 -11.02 -3.64
C ALA A 96 14.43 -10.05 -3.24
N ILE A 97 15.37 -10.55 -2.43
CA ILE A 97 16.58 -9.84 -2.05
C ILE A 97 17.74 -10.54 -2.77
N THR A 98 18.50 -9.78 -3.55
CA THR A 98 19.66 -10.30 -4.27
C THR A 98 20.83 -9.34 -4.08
N ASP A 99 21.97 -9.85 -3.62
CA ASP A 99 23.16 -9.05 -3.34
C ASP A 99 22.88 -7.85 -2.41
N GLY A 100 22.01 -8.04 -1.43
CA GLY A 100 21.66 -7.01 -0.46
C GLY A 100 20.73 -5.92 -0.99
N ARG A 101 20.10 -6.14 -2.11
CA ARG A 101 19.20 -5.17 -2.74
C ARG A 101 17.85 -5.79 -3.04
N LEU A 102 16.82 -4.96 -3.06
CA LEU A 102 15.52 -5.35 -3.58
C LEU A 102 15.66 -5.65 -5.07
N ASP A 103 15.28 -6.85 -5.47
CA ASP A 103 15.41 -7.30 -6.86
C ASP A 103 14.17 -6.89 -7.64
N PHE A 104 14.19 -5.67 -8.15
CA PHE A 104 13.08 -5.06 -8.85
C PHE A 104 13.23 -5.13 -10.38
N GLY A 105 12.09 -5.22 -11.06
CA GLY A 105 12.02 -4.80 -12.44
C GLY A 105 12.31 -3.30 -12.55
N ARG A 106 12.63 -2.86 -13.74
CA ARG A 106 13.21 -1.51 -13.98
C ARG A 106 12.41 -0.36 -13.37
N TRP A 107 11.07 -0.45 -13.40
CA TRP A 107 10.19 0.65 -12.98
C TRP A 107 9.40 0.34 -11.72
N GLU A 108 9.72 -0.77 -11.06
CA GLU A 108 8.99 -1.17 -9.87
C GLU A 108 9.39 -0.36 -8.65
N GLN A 109 8.38 0.16 -7.95
CA GLN A 109 8.53 0.86 -6.68
C GLN A 109 7.42 0.38 -5.74
N ILE A 110 7.67 0.40 -4.46
CA ILE A 110 6.70 -0.01 -3.45
C ILE A 110 5.90 1.21 -2.99
N PHE A 111 4.58 1.07 -3.03
CA PHE A 111 3.65 2.12 -2.62
C PHE A 111 2.79 1.70 -1.44
N TYR A 112 2.50 2.67 -0.60
CA TYR A 112 1.45 2.56 0.40
C TYR A 112 0.23 3.36 -0.08
N GLY A 113 -0.95 2.72 -0.09
CA GLY A 113 -2.20 3.37 -0.46
C GLY A 113 -3.06 3.61 0.78
N GLU A 114 -3.41 4.88 1.04
CA GLU A 114 -4.30 5.26 2.11
C GLU A 114 -5.65 5.62 1.52
N PHE A 115 -6.68 4.81 1.81
CA PHE A 115 -8.00 4.99 1.20
C PHE A 115 -9.06 5.55 2.15
N ASP A 116 -8.79 5.57 3.44
CA ASP A 116 -9.67 6.10 4.47
C ASP A 116 -9.21 7.47 4.97
N GLY A 117 -7.93 7.60 5.29
CA GLY A 117 -7.32 8.86 5.70
C GLY A 117 -7.61 9.28 7.13
N ARG A 118 -8.17 8.40 7.97
CA ARG A 118 -8.67 8.76 9.28
C ARG A 118 -7.96 8.16 10.47
N ARG A 119 -7.17 7.13 10.26
CA ARG A 119 -6.59 6.36 11.37
C ARG A 119 -5.11 6.20 11.20
N ARG A 120 -4.42 6.14 12.33
CA ARG A 120 -3.01 5.80 12.33
C ARG A 120 -2.86 4.34 11.97
N LYS A 121 -1.99 4.04 11.00
CA LYS A 121 -1.85 2.70 10.46
C LYS A 121 -0.39 2.28 10.45
N ARG A 122 -0.16 0.96 10.50
CA ARG A 122 1.17 0.38 10.45
C ARG A 122 1.43 -0.27 9.11
N VAL A 123 2.69 -0.22 8.70
CA VAL A 123 3.22 -1.09 7.65
C VAL A 123 4.26 -2.00 8.31
N LEU A 124 4.11 -3.29 8.12
CA LEU A 124 5.04 -4.27 8.63
C LEU A 124 6.03 -4.64 7.54
N VAL A 125 7.31 -4.55 7.84
CA VAL A 125 8.37 -5.05 6.97
C VAL A 125 9.05 -6.21 7.68
N LYS A 126 9.11 -7.35 7.02
CA LYS A 126 9.77 -8.55 7.56
C LYS A 126 10.76 -9.07 6.54
N VAL A 127 11.98 -9.35 6.98
CA VAL A 127 13.08 -9.79 6.11
C VAL A 127 13.52 -11.18 6.56
N ILE A 128 13.59 -12.10 5.62
CA ILE A 128 14.00 -13.49 5.87
C ILE A 128 15.12 -13.84 4.91
N GLY A 129 16.19 -14.45 5.43
CA GLY A 129 17.29 -14.87 4.58
C GLY A 129 18.62 -14.88 5.28
N GLU A 130 19.68 -14.80 4.49
CA GLU A 130 21.07 -14.90 4.96
C GLU A 130 21.90 -13.68 4.59
#